data_271858d1bbd3c33d86169bec469ef274
#
_entry.id   271858d1bbd3c33d86169bec469ef274
#
_cell.length_a   1.000
_cell.length_b   1.000
_cell.length_c   1.000
_cell.angle_alpha   90.00
_cell.angle_beta   90.00
_cell.angle_gamma   90.00
#
_symmetry.space_group_name_H-M   'P 1'
#
loop_
_entity.id
_entity.type
_entity.pdbx_description
1 polymer ?
#
loop_
_entity_poly.entity_id
_entity_poly.type
_entity_poly.pdbx_seq_one_letter_code
_entity_poly.pdbx_strand_id
1 'polypeptide(L)'
;MEFAQPWWLLLLALIPAVGWMLRRPGDRGSGAIVYPNLRSLRGNSTGRLAAARALPWLTVIALTLLIVAMARPRRLQEIVQVSEEGIDIVLALDISGSMRAEDFAPDNRFVVAKDVLSRFIRGTEGDRLALVVFAGKAFTQCPLTLDQEMMLRLLDDVQLGMIEDGTAIGMAIATAAARLEKSDAESRVIILLTDGRNNAGAIDPVTAAQAAGAIGVKIYAVGVG
;
A
#
# COMPACT_ATOMS: atom_id res chain seq x y z
N MET A 1 19.04 -2.94 -5.17
CA MET A 1 18.55 -2.87 -6.56
C MET A 1 18.43 -4.29 -7.06
N GLU A 2 17.26 -4.76 -7.38
CA GLU A 2 17.06 -6.07 -7.99
C GLU A 2 16.63 -5.88 -9.44
N PHE A 3 17.06 -6.81 -10.30
CA PHE A 3 16.66 -6.81 -11.69
C PHE A 3 15.44 -7.71 -11.84
N ALA A 4 14.35 -7.18 -12.41
CA ALA A 4 13.13 -7.96 -12.60
C ALA A 4 13.34 -9.17 -13.56
N GLN A 5 14.32 -9.09 -14.46
CA GLN A 5 14.63 -10.13 -15.43
C GLN A 5 16.15 -10.25 -15.63
N PRO A 6 16.87 -10.93 -14.71
CA PRO A 6 18.33 -11.02 -14.77
C PRO A 6 18.88 -11.77 -15.99
N TRP A 7 18.09 -12.57 -16.67
CA TRP A 7 18.49 -13.32 -17.89
C TRP A 7 19.00 -12.43 -19.00
N TRP A 8 18.45 -11.20 -19.14
CA TRP A 8 18.89 -10.24 -20.15
C TRP A 8 20.34 -9.82 -19.96
N LEU A 9 20.88 -9.90 -18.73
CA LEU A 9 22.26 -9.59 -18.45
C LEU A 9 23.24 -10.62 -19.07
N LEU A 10 22.76 -11.85 -19.36
CA LEU A 10 23.59 -12.84 -20.07
C LEU A 10 23.95 -12.39 -21.48
N LEU A 11 23.12 -11.53 -22.11
CA LEU A 11 23.41 -10.96 -23.42
C LEU A 11 24.62 -9.99 -23.39
N LEU A 12 25.00 -9.48 -22.22
CA LEU A 12 26.23 -8.69 -22.04
C LEU A 12 27.48 -9.49 -22.44
N ALA A 13 27.46 -10.81 -22.28
CA ALA A 13 28.56 -11.68 -22.69
C ALA A 13 28.77 -11.72 -24.22
N LEU A 14 27.77 -11.35 -25.01
CA LEU A 14 27.85 -11.26 -26.46
C LEU A 14 28.46 -9.96 -26.96
N ILE A 15 28.51 -8.91 -26.13
CA ILE A 15 29.04 -7.57 -26.49
C ILE A 15 30.49 -7.64 -27.00
N PRO A 16 31.42 -8.36 -26.34
CA PRO A 16 32.80 -8.48 -26.84
C PRO A 16 32.86 -9.11 -28.25
N ALA A 17 32.02 -10.11 -28.51
CA ALA A 17 31.94 -10.79 -29.82
C ALA A 17 31.44 -9.81 -30.90
N VAL A 18 30.40 -9.02 -30.60
CA VAL A 18 29.88 -7.99 -31.49
C VAL A 18 30.91 -6.89 -31.71
N GLY A 19 31.60 -6.43 -30.68
CA GLY A 19 32.67 -5.43 -30.78
C GLY A 19 33.85 -5.94 -31.66
N TRP A 20 34.18 -7.22 -31.55
CA TRP A 20 35.21 -7.82 -32.37
C TRP A 20 34.76 -7.96 -33.84
N MET A 21 33.50 -8.35 -34.06
CA MET A 21 32.91 -8.44 -35.40
C MET A 21 32.85 -7.07 -36.12
N LEU A 22 32.51 -6.00 -35.37
CA LEU A 22 32.48 -4.63 -35.88
C LEU A 22 33.90 -4.07 -36.16
N ARG A 23 34.93 -4.58 -35.50
CA ARG A 23 36.33 -4.22 -35.69
C ARG A 23 37.01 -4.99 -36.82
N ARG A 24 36.46 -6.16 -37.22
CA ARG A 24 36.98 -6.86 -38.36
C ARG A 24 36.85 -5.92 -39.57
N PRO A 25 37.96 -5.52 -40.25
CA PRO A 25 37.87 -4.87 -41.53
C PRO A 25 37.14 -5.86 -42.42
N GLY A 26 35.84 -5.62 -42.64
CA GLY A 26 35.08 -6.48 -43.52
C GLY A 26 35.76 -6.50 -44.85
N ASP A 27 35.89 -7.67 -45.36
CA ASP A 27 36.18 -7.94 -46.77
C ASP A 27 34.96 -7.56 -47.64
N ARG A 28 34.40 -6.38 -47.31
CA ARG A 28 33.44 -5.71 -48.18
C ARG A 28 34.29 -5.18 -49.29
N GLY A 29 34.25 -5.85 -50.41
CA GLY A 29 34.96 -5.54 -51.64
C GLY A 29 35.21 -4.02 -51.77
N SER A 30 36.24 -3.54 -51.08
CA SER A 30 36.81 -2.26 -51.34
C SER A 30 37.42 -2.37 -52.72
N GLY A 31 36.63 -1.94 -53.73
CA GLY A 31 37.18 -1.77 -55.04
C GLY A 31 38.44 -0.97 -54.85
N ALA A 32 39.57 -1.66 -54.94
CA ALA A 32 40.89 -1.01 -54.86
C ALA A 32 40.99 -0.06 -56.05
N ILE A 33 40.63 1.18 -55.86
CA ILE A 33 40.90 2.23 -56.86
C ILE A 33 42.38 2.44 -56.80
N VAL A 34 43.08 1.99 -57.81
CA VAL A 34 44.52 2.23 -57.99
C VAL A 34 44.74 3.73 -58.29
N TYR A 35 45.11 4.49 -57.29
CA TYR A 35 45.41 5.89 -57.43
C TYR A 35 46.90 6.07 -57.63
N PRO A 36 47.39 6.66 -58.74
CA PRO A 36 48.79 6.72 -59.12
C PRO A 36 49.65 7.70 -58.29
N ASN A 37 49.00 8.55 -57.43
CA ASN A 37 49.77 9.55 -56.67
C ASN A 37 49.18 9.77 -55.26
N LEU A 38 49.71 9.04 -54.26
CA LEU A 38 49.33 9.14 -52.84
C LEU A 38 49.93 10.36 -52.12
N ARG A 39 50.81 11.16 -52.76
CA ARG A 39 51.47 12.31 -52.10
C ARG A 39 50.51 13.46 -51.81
N SER A 40 49.41 13.59 -52.57
CA SER A 40 48.41 14.62 -52.36
C SER A 40 47.35 14.23 -51.28
N LEU A 41 47.33 12.98 -50.86
CA LEU A 41 46.36 12.45 -49.88
C LEU A 41 46.92 12.45 -48.44
N ARG A 42 48.01 13.18 -48.17
CA ARG A 42 48.35 13.54 -46.77
C ARG A 42 47.27 14.52 -46.25
N GLY A 43 46.04 14.03 -46.20
CA GLY A 43 44.93 14.79 -45.73
C GLY A 43 44.91 14.81 -44.21
N ASN A 44 44.68 15.99 -43.67
CA ASN A 44 44.33 16.26 -42.31
C ASN A 44 43.28 15.26 -41.83
N SER A 45 43.41 14.71 -40.63
CA SER A 45 42.39 13.94 -39.95
C SER A 45 41.14 14.82 -39.80
N THR A 46 40.25 14.81 -40.78
CA THR A 46 39.04 15.56 -40.74
C THR A 46 38.15 15.03 -39.65
N GLY A 47 37.45 15.87 -38.88
CA GLY A 47 36.53 15.43 -37.81
C GLY A 47 35.55 14.33 -38.21
N ARG A 48 35.25 14.25 -39.54
CA ARG A 48 34.45 13.14 -40.13
C ARG A 48 35.11 11.75 -39.98
N LEU A 49 36.45 11.68 -40.02
CA LEU A 49 37.17 10.40 -39.85
C LEU A 49 37.18 9.98 -38.38
N ALA A 50 37.28 10.94 -37.46
CA ALA A 50 37.14 10.71 -36.04
C ALA A 50 35.72 10.26 -35.68
N ALA A 51 34.70 10.91 -36.23
CA ALA A 51 33.30 10.53 -36.07
C ALA A 51 33.04 9.10 -36.62
N ALA A 52 33.54 8.75 -37.80
CA ALA A 52 33.41 7.42 -38.37
C ALA A 52 34.05 6.32 -37.50
N ARG A 53 35.16 6.63 -36.80
CA ARG A 53 35.80 5.72 -35.85
C ARG A 53 35.06 5.60 -34.51
N ALA A 54 34.25 6.59 -34.16
CA ALA A 54 33.43 6.57 -32.95
C ALA A 54 32.10 5.78 -33.14
N LEU A 55 31.60 5.65 -34.38
CA LEU A 55 30.35 4.93 -34.65
C LEU A 55 30.26 3.53 -34.02
N PRO A 56 31.26 2.64 -34.18
CA PRO A 56 31.18 1.30 -33.61
C PRO A 56 31.14 1.33 -32.08
N TRP A 57 31.76 2.30 -31.43
CA TRP A 57 31.69 2.46 -30.00
C TRP A 57 30.32 2.93 -29.53
N LEU A 58 29.69 3.87 -30.26
CA LEU A 58 28.34 4.32 -30.00
C LEU A 58 27.33 3.15 -30.11
N THR A 59 27.52 2.29 -31.10
CA THR A 59 26.66 1.09 -31.27
C THR A 59 26.80 0.14 -30.07
N VAL A 60 28.02 -0.11 -29.59
CA VAL A 60 28.28 -0.95 -28.42
C VAL A 60 27.65 -0.36 -27.16
N ILE A 61 27.80 0.96 -26.96
CA ILE A 61 27.22 1.68 -25.82
C ILE A 61 25.67 1.59 -25.87
N ALA A 62 25.09 1.88 -27.04
CA ALA A 62 23.64 1.81 -27.21
C ALA A 62 23.07 0.41 -26.93
N LEU A 63 23.76 -0.63 -27.41
CA LEU A 63 23.38 -2.03 -27.17
C LEU A 63 23.47 -2.39 -25.68
N THR A 64 24.53 -1.94 -24.99
CA THR A 64 24.69 -2.15 -23.55
C THR A 64 23.57 -1.49 -22.75
N LEU A 65 23.25 -0.22 -23.06
CA LEU A 65 22.18 0.51 -22.41
C LEU A 65 20.82 -0.13 -22.67
N LEU A 66 20.59 -0.65 -23.89
CA LEU A 66 19.37 -1.36 -24.22
C LEU A 66 19.21 -2.65 -23.37
N ILE A 67 20.28 -3.43 -23.25
CA ILE A 67 20.25 -4.66 -22.43
C ILE A 67 19.98 -4.33 -20.95
N VAL A 68 20.60 -3.29 -20.40
CA VAL A 68 20.37 -2.84 -19.03
C VAL A 68 18.93 -2.35 -18.85
N ALA A 69 18.39 -1.61 -19.84
CA ALA A 69 17.00 -1.15 -19.80
C ALA A 69 16.02 -2.33 -19.84
N MET A 70 16.29 -3.36 -20.66
CA MET A 70 15.46 -4.58 -20.72
C MET A 70 15.55 -5.41 -19.42
N ALA A 71 16.66 -5.37 -18.70
CA ALA A 71 16.80 -6.01 -17.40
C ALA A 71 15.90 -5.36 -16.32
N ARG A 72 15.27 -4.20 -16.62
CA ARG A 72 14.33 -3.47 -15.76
C ARG A 72 14.85 -3.33 -14.32
N PRO A 73 15.84 -2.48 -14.05
CA PRO A 73 16.28 -2.23 -12.70
C PRO A 73 15.11 -1.64 -11.90
N ARG A 74 14.63 -2.36 -10.91
CA ARG A 74 13.61 -1.89 -9.98
C ARG A 74 14.30 -1.45 -8.70
N ARG A 75 14.00 -0.25 -8.25
CA ARG A 75 14.18 0.04 -6.84
C ARG A 75 13.01 -0.67 -6.15
N LEU A 76 13.30 -1.76 -5.46
CA LEU A 76 12.41 -2.18 -4.40
C LEU A 76 12.36 -0.99 -3.43
N GLN A 77 11.27 -0.23 -3.44
CA GLN A 77 10.81 0.27 -2.18
C GLN A 77 10.44 -1.02 -1.44
N GLU A 78 11.33 -1.52 -0.61
CA GLU A 78 10.90 -2.29 0.52
C GLU A 78 9.85 -1.38 1.18
N ILE A 79 8.59 -1.74 0.98
CA ILE A 79 7.63 -1.55 2.04
C ILE A 79 8.26 -2.43 3.12
N VAL A 80 9.10 -1.81 3.95
CA VAL A 80 9.46 -2.36 5.24
C VAL A 80 8.07 -2.56 5.85
N GLN A 81 7.57 -3.78 5.78
CA GLN A 81 6.66 -4.24 6.79
C GLN A 81 7.54 -4.19 8.04
N VAL A 82 7.55 -2.99 8.65
CA VAL A 82 7.89 -2.85 10.03
C VAL A 82 6.82 -3.71 10.68
N SER A 83 7.18 -4.96 10.94
CA SER A 83 6.54 -5.79 11.91
C SER A 83 6.95 -5.18 13.25
N GLU A 84 6.58 -3.92 13.46
CA GLU A 84 6.36 -3.44 14.79
C GLU A 84 5.21 -4.31 15.28
N GLU A 85 5.36 -4.88 16.45
CA GLU A 85 4.34 -5.62 17.18
C GLU A 85 3.12 -4.73 17.43
N GLY A 86 2.52 -4.26 16.32
CA GLY A 86 1.37 -3.37 16.32
C GLY A 86 0.13 -4.12 16.76
N ILE A 87 -0.73 -3.44 17.48
CA ILE A 87 -2.04 -3.95 17.88
C ILE A 87 -3.04 -3.68 16.77
N ASP A 88 -3.90 -4.65 16.48
CA ASP A 88 -5.05 -4.41 15.61
C ASP A 88 -6.27 -4.05 16.44
N ILE A 89 -6.79 -2.86 16.24
CA ILE A 89 -7.90 -2.30 17.01
C ILE A 89 -9.08 -2.04 16.09
N VAL A 90 -10.23 -2.62 16.40
CA VAL A 90 -11.50 -2.27 15.76
C VAL A 90 -12.32 -1.39 16.69
N LEU A 91 -12.62 -0.18 16.24
CA LEU A 91 -13.51 0.76 16.91
C LEU A 91 -14.94 0.47 16.45
N ALA A 92 -15.83 0.10 17.36
CA ALA A 92 -17.24 -0.13 17.07
C ALA A 92 -18.06 1.01 17.66
N LEU A 93 -18.59 1.89 16.81
CA LEU A 93 -19.32 3.09 17.18
C LEU A 93 -20.83 2.88 17.02
N ASP A 94 -21.58 3.07 18.10
CA ASP A 94 -23.02 3.13 18.10
C ASP A 94 -23.54 4.42 17.44
N ILE A 95 -24.44 4.28 16.48
CA ILE A 95 -25.11 5.41 15.80
C ILE A 95 -26.62 5.29 15.89
N SER A 96 -27.12 4.59 16.91
CA SER A 96 -28.56 4.45 17.19
C SER A 96 -29.18 5.77 17.64
N GLY A 97 -30.49 5.81 17.63
CA GLY A 97 -31.27 7.02 17.97
C GLY A 97 -31.01 7.54 19.39
N SER A 98 -30.64 6.67 20.35
CA SER A 98 -30.28 7.06 21.73
C SER A 98 -29.05 7.96 21.81
N MET A 99 -28.12 7.85 20.88
CA MET A 99 -26.90 8.69 20.81
C MET A 99 -27.20 10.17 20.50
N ARG A 100 -28.46 10.53 20.23
CA ARG A 100 -28.92 11.94 20.11
C ARG A 100 -29.13 12.64 21.44
N ALA A 101 -29.08 11.90 22.55
CA ALA A 101 -29.29 12.50 23.87
C ALA A 101 -28.24 13.60 24.17
N GLU A 102 -28.71 14.74 24.68
CA GLU A 102 -27.88 15.95 24.96
C GLU A 102 -27.44 15.99 26.42
N ASP A 103 -26.91 14.89 26.94
CA ASP A 103 -26.44 14.79 28.33
C ASP A 103 -25.13 15.57 28.56
N PHE A 104 -24.43 15.88 27.49
CA PHE A 104 -23.13 16.60 27.51
C PHE A 104 -23.27 18.03 26.93
N ALA A 105 -24.28 18.78 27.31
CA ALA A 105 -24.55 20.13 26.78
C ALA A 105 -23.26 20.94 26.57
N PRO A 106 -23.03 21.60 25.41
CA PRO A 106 -23.99 21.76 24.31
C PRO A 106 -24.06 20.59 23.30
N ASP A 107 -23.24 19.54 23.44
CA ASP A 107 -23.10 18.45 22.50
C ASP A 107 -23.96 17.24 22.88
N ASN A 108 -24.32 16.42 21.89
CA ASN A 108 -24.95 15.13 22.10
C ASN A 108 -23.91 14.01 22.29
N ARG A 109 -24.36 12.84 22.77
CA ARG A 109 -23.48 11.67 22.99
C ARG A 109 -22.67 11.28 21.76
N PHE A 110 -23.29 11.35 20.57
CA PHE A 110 -22.64 11.01 19.31
C PHE A 110 -21.45 11.94 18.99
N VAL A 111 -21.64 13.24 19.14
CA VAL A 111 -20.57 14.24 18.91
C VAL A 111 -19.40 14.00 19.87
N VAL A 112 -19.72 13.78 21.15
CA VAL A 112 -18.70 13.48 22.16
C VAL A 112 -17.97 12.18 21.85
N ALA A 113 -18.68 11.13 21.44
CA ALA A 113 -18.07 9.85 21.05
C ALA A 113 -17.13 10.02 19.85
N LYS A 114 -17.55 10.76 18.81
CA LYS A 114 -16.69 11.08 17.66
C LYS A 114 -15.42 11.85 18.06
N ASP A 115 -15.55 12.84 18.95
CA ASP A 115 -14.39 13.62 19.42
C ASP A 115 -13.41 12.75 20.22
N VAL A 116 -13.92 11.90 21.10
CA VAL A 116 -13.10 10.92 21.85
C VAL A 116 -12.38 9.97 20.90
N LEU A 117 -13.10 9.40 19.91
CA LEU A 117 -12.50 8.52 18.91
C LEU A 117 -11.46 9.26 18.07
N SER A 118 -11.73 10.50 17.65
CA SER A 118 -10.77 11.29 16.87
C SER A 118 -9.47 11.53 17.65
N ARG A 119 -9.57 11.83 18.96
CA ARG A 119 -8.39 11.95 19.82
C ARG A 119 -7.67 10.65 20.02
N PHE A 120 -8.39 9.54 20.18
CA PHE A 120 -7.82 8.20 20.28
C PHE A 120 -7.03 7.84 19.02
N ILE A 121 -7.64 8.01 17.82
CA ILE A 121 -7.01 7.72 16.53
C ILE A 121 -5.70 8.53 16.38
N ARG A 122 -5.72 9.82 16.70
CA ARG A 122 -4.51 10.68 16.62
C ARG A 122 -3.41 10.30 17.61
N GLY A 123 -3.77 9.69 18.74
CA GLY A 123 -2.83 9.25 19.78
C GLY A 123 -2.27 7.85 19.57
N THR A 124 -2.77 7.12 18.58
CA THR A 124 -2.39 5.72 18.34
C THR A 124 -1.43 5.66 17.14
N GLU A 125 -0.12 5.66 17.39
CA GLU A 125 0.91 5.54 16.35
C GLU A 125 1.37 4.08 16.22
N GLY A 126 1.51 3.60 14.98
CA GLY A 126 2.04 2.25 14.70
C GLY A 126 1.00 1.11 14.70
N ASP A 127 -0.20 1.32 15.25
CA ASP A 127 -1.27 0.32 15.28
C ASP A 127 -2.21 0.41 14.05
N ARG A 128 -2.77 -0.71 13.63
CA ARG A 128 -3.81 -0.71 12.59
C ARG A 128 -5.19 -0.51 13.23
N LEU A 129 -5.91 0.45 12.70
CA LEU A 129 -7.25 0.79 13.16
C LEU A 129 -8.31 0.43 12.11
N ALA A 130 -9.48 -0.03 12.54
CA ALA A 130 -10.66 -0.18 11.72
C ALA A 130 -11.87 0.46 12.40
N LEU A 131 -12.86 0.87 11.61
CA LEU A 131 -14.11 1.44 12.10
C LEU A 131 -15.29 0.60 11.66
N VAL A 132 -16.04 0.13 12.63
CA VAL A 132 -17.38 -0.48 12.46
C VAL A 132 -18.40 0.47 13.03
N VAL A 133 -19.45 0.76 12.30
CA VAL A 133 -20.60 1.52 12.79
C VAL A 133 -21.81 0.61 12.88
N PHE A 134 -22.64 0.82 13.90
CA PHE A 134 -23.81 -0.02 14.10
C PHE A 134 -24.99 0.73 14.73
N ALA A 135 -26.16 0.26 14.37
CA ALA A 135 -27.46 0.58 14.98
C ALA A 135 -28.31 -0.71 14.92
N GLY A 136 -29.41 -0.78 14.20
CA GLY A 136 -30.15 -2.03 13.95
C GLY A 136 -29.36 -3.08 13.17
N LYS A 137 -28.31 -2.68 12.47
CA LYS A 137 -27.35 -3.53 11.74
C LYS A 137 -25.93 -3.00 11.96
N ALA A 138 -24.93 -3.80 11.61
CA ALA A 138 -23.52 -3.39 11.70
C ALA A 138 -22.86 -3.50 10.34
N PHE A 139 -21.97 -2.53 10.00
CA PHE A 139 -21.14 -2.60 8.81
C PHE A 139 -19.76 -1.96 9.06
N THR A 140 -18.80 -2.34 8.23
CA THR A 140 -17.45 -1.79 8.29
C THR A 140 -17.38 -0.49 7.51
N GLN A 141 -17.17 0.62 8.20
CA GLN A 141 -16.97 1.95 7.62
C GLN A 141 -15.54 2.13 7.10
N CYS A 142 -14.57 1.62 7.86
CA CYS A 142 -13.16 1.61 7.48
C CYS A 142 -12.54 0.24 7.77
N PRO A 143 -11.89 -0.41 6.80
CA PRO A 143 -11.12 -1.63 7.05
C PRO A 143 -9.86 -1.32 7.87
N LEU A 144 -9.15 -2.35 8.36
CA LEU A 144 -7.87 -2.21 9.07
C LEU A 144 -6.86 -1.43 8.20
N THR A 145 -6.39 -0.30 8.74
CA THR A 145 -5.45 0.60 8.07
C THR A 145 -4.50 1.26 9.06
N LEU A 146 -3.31 1.62 8.62
CA LEU A 146 -2.37 2.51 9.31
C LEU A 146 -2.60 3.98 8.96
N ASP A 147 -3.45 4.26 7.95
CA ASP A 147 -3.73 5.62 7.49
C ASP A 147 -4.75 6.30 8.41
N GLN A 148 -4.24 7.01 9.40
CA GLN A 148 -5.05 7.75 10.36
C GLN A 148 -5.85 8.88 9.71
N GLU A 149 -5.33 9.52 8.65
CA GLU A 149 -6.05 10.59 7.98
C GLU A 149 -7.28 10.06 7.23
N MET A 150 -7.13 8.92 6.58
CA MET A 150 -8.25 8.23 5.93
C MET A 150 -9.29 7.82 6.98
N MET A 151 -8.85 7.26 8.11
CA MET A 151 -9.71 6.84 9.21
C MET A 151 -10.51 8.02 9.79
N LEU A 152 -9.86 9.16 10.04
CA LEU A 152 -10.51 10.37 10.55
C LEU A 152 -11.53 10.93 9.56
N ARG A 153 -11.23 10.94 8.26
CA ARG A 153 -12.20 11.36 7.22
C ARG A 153 -13.43 10.47 7.22
N LEU A 154 -13.24 9.15 7.25
CA LEU A 154 -14.36 8.20 7.26
C LEU A 154 -15.16 8.26 8.57
N LEU A 155 -14.52 8.59 9.70
CA LEU A 155 -15.23 8.86 10.95
C LEU A 155 -16.05 10.15 10.85
N ASP A 156 -15.53 11.19 10.20
CA ASP A 156 -16.23 12.46 10.00
C ASP A 156 -17.49 12.32 9.15
N ASP A 157 -17.46 11.43 8.16
CA ASP A 157 -18.59 11.13 7.28
C ASP A 157 -19.73 10.36 7.98
N VAL A 158 -19.47 9.77 9.17
CA VAL A 158 -20.50 9.04 9.92
C VAL A 158 -21.56 10.00 10.46
N GLN A 159 -22.82 9.67 10.24
CA GLN A 159 -23.99 10.45 10.68
C GLN A 159 -25.04 9.57 11.36
N LEU A 160 -25.78 10.14 12.30
CA LEU A 160 -26.92 9.46 12.90
C LEU A 160 -28.02 9.22 11.85
N GLY A 161 -28.59 8.02 11.86
CA GLY A 161 -29.66 7.64 10.93
C GLY A 161 -29.18 7.07 9.58
N MET A 162 -27.88 6.85 9.39
CA MET A 162 -27.33 6.14 8.22
C MET A 162 -27.78 4.67 8.18
N ILE A 163 -28.11 4.10 9.33
CA ILE A 163 -28.60 2.73 9.49
C ILE A 163 -30.00 2.81 10.13
N GLU A 164 -30.84 1.81 9.81
CA GLU A 164 -32.11 1.59 10.47
C GLU A 164 -31.93 1.54 12.00
N ASP A 165 -32.84 2.20 12.74
CA ASP A 165 -32.71 2.37 14.18
C ASP A 165 -32.78 1.03 14.93
N GLY A 166 -32.14 1.01 16.09
CA GLY A 166 -31.95 -0.17 16.91
C GLY A 166 -30.51 -0.25 17.42
N THR A 167 -30.23 -1.20 18.31
CA THR A 167 -28.87 -1.38 18.88
C THR A 167 -28.49 -2.86 18.81
N ALA A 168 -27.80 -3.25 17.73
CA ALA A 168 -27.39 -4.62 17.45
C ALA A 168 -25.95 -4.90 17.90
N ILE A 169 -25.69 -4.86 19.21
CA ILE A 169 -24.35 -5.03 19.80
C ILE A 169 -23.71 -6.35 19.37
N GLY A 170 -24.46 -7.46 19.39
CA GLY A 170 -23.91 -8.77 18.99
C GLY A 170 -23.45 -8.77 17.54
N MET A 171 -24.19 -8.11 16.64
CA MET A 171 -23.78 -7.96 15.24
C MET A 171 -22.54 -7.07 15.10
N ALA A 172 -22.43 -6.01 15.89
CA ALA A 172 -21.23 -5.14 15.91
C ALA A 172 -19.98 -5.92 16.31
N ILE A 173 -20.06 -6.71 17.41
CA ILE A 173 -18.96 -7.55 17.88
C ILE A 173 -18.61 -8.60 16.82
N ALA A 174 -19.59 -9.30 16.24
CA ALA A 174 -19.34 -10.31 15.22
C ALA A 174 -18.69 -9.71 13.96
N THR A 175 -19.16 -8.53 13.52
CA THR A 175 -18.58 -7.82 12.37
C THR A 175 -17.14 -7.37 12.66
N ALA A 176 -16.89 -6.84 13.84
CA ALA A 176 -15.55 -6.44 14.28
C ALA A 176 -14.59 -7.64 14.40
N ALA A 177 -15.05 -8.74 15.01
CA ALA A 177 -14.27 -9.96 15.13
C ALA A 177 -13.90 -10.54 13.75
N ALA A 178 -14.83 -10.52 12.79
CA ALA A 178 -14.55 -10.96 11.42
C ALA A 178 -13.48 -10.11 10.71
N ARG A 179 -13.28 -8.84 11.09
CA ARG A 179 -12.17 -8.03 10.57
C ARG A 179 -10.82 -8.43 11.17
N LEU A 180 -10.83 -8.95 12.40
CA LEU A 180 -9.65 -9.37 13.13
C LEU A 180 -9.29 -10.86 12.95
N GLU A 181 -10.19 -11.67 12.38
CA GLU A 181 -9.98 -13.11 12.23
C GLU A 181 -8.73 -13.45 11.41
N LYS A 182 -8.46 -12.65 10.36
CA LYS A 182 -7.30 -12.84 9.45
C LYS A 182 -6.11 -11.95 9.81
N SER A 183 -6.14 -11.36 11.00
CA SER A 183 -5.05 -10.52 11.48
C SER A 183 -3.91 -11.37 12.01
N ASP A 184 -2.68 -11.03 11.61
CA ASP A 184 -1.44 -11.61 12.09
C ASP A 184 -0.86 -10.84 13.29
N ALA A 185 -1.58 -9.82 13.81
CA ALA A 185 -1.13 -9.03 14.96
C ALA A 185 -1.11 -9.87 16.23
N GLU A 186 -0.13 -9.64 17.11
CA GLU A 186 0.01 -10.31 18.38
C GLU A 186 -1.16 -10.03 19.33
N SER A 187 -1.66 -8.78 19.31
CA SER A 187 -2.84 -8.37 20.07
C SER A 187 -3.95 -7.86 19.15
N ARG A 188 -5.16 -8.35 19.41
CA ARG A 188 -6.39 -8.00 18.67
C ARG A 188 -7.44 -7.50 19.64
N VAL A 189 -7.95 -6.28 19.39
CA VAL A 189 -8.79 -5.56 20.34
C VAL A 189 -10.03 -5.02 19.63
N ILE A 190 -11.19 -5.13 20.27
CA ILE A 190 -12.41 -4.41 19.92
C ILE A 190 -12.72 -3.41 21.02
N ILE A 191 -12.91 -2.14 20.64
CA ILE A 191 -13.41 -1.10 21.54
C ILE A 191 -14.83 -0.76 21.10
N LEU A 192 -15.80 -1.11 21.92
CA LEU A 192 -17.22 -0.91 21.67
C LEU A 192 -17.69 0.36 22.42
N LEU A 193 -18.16 1.37 21.67
CA LEU A 193 -18.75 2.59 22.23
C LEU A 193 -20.25 2.53 22.03
N THR A 194 -21.02 2.44 23.09
CA THR A 194 -22.49 2.39 23.09
C THR A 194 -23.06 3.00 24.36
N ASP A 195 -24.25 3.56 24.27
CA ASP A 195 -25.04 4.04 25.41
C ASP A 195 -26.23 3.12 25.71
N GLY A 196 -26.45 2.11 24.88
CA GLY A 196 -27.66 1.31 24.84
C GLY A 196 -27.50 -0.13 25.29
N ARG A 197 -28.68 -0.74 25.41
CA ARG A 197 -28.81 -2.19 25.59
C ARG A 197 -29.12 -2.81 24.23
N ASN A 198 -28.62 -4.03 24.03
CA ASN A 198 -28.94 -4.77 22.82
C ASN A 198 -30.47 -4.97 22.69
N ASN A 199 -31.05 -4.47 21.63
CA ASN A 199 -32.49 -4.60 21.34
C ASN A 199 -32.78 -5.04 19.89
N ALA A 200 -31.71 -5.23 19.08
CA ALA A 200 -31.80 -5.63 17.69
C ALA A 200 -30.67 -6.61 17.31
N GLY A 201 -30.76 -7.15 16.11
CA GLY A 201 -29.77 -8.07 15.55
C GLY A 201 -30.06 -9.53 15.84
N ALA A 202 -29.51 -10.41 14.98
CA ALA A 202 -29.74 -11.86 15.05
C ALA A 202 -28.77 -12.60 16.01
N ILE A 203 -27.71 -11.94 16.46
CA ILE A 203 -26.67 -12.52 17.29
C ILE A 203 -26.75 -11.89 18.69
N ASP A 204 -26.78 -12.74 19.71
CA ASP A 204 -26.71 -12.31 21.11
C ASP A 204 -25.30 -11.78 21.43
N PRO A 205 -25.17 -10.65 22.16
CA PRO A 205 -23.87 -10.06 22.49
C PRO A 205 -22.92 -11.00 23.23
N VAL A 206 -23.44 -11.81 24.15
CA VAL A 206 -22.61 -12.77 24.93
C VAL A 206 -22.06 -13.86 24.01
N THR A 207 -22.89 -14.37 23.12
CA THR A 207 -22.48 -15.38 22.13
C THR A 207 -21.42 -14.80 21.16
N ALA A 208 -21.62 -13.57 20.69
CA ALA A 208 -20.63 -12.89 19.84
C ALA A 208 -19.31 -12.66 20.58
N ALA A 209 -19.36 -12.25 21.86
CA ALA A 209 -18.16 -12.05 22.68
C ALA A 209 -17.42 -13.36 22.96
N GLN A 210 -18.11 -14.45 23.19
CA GLN A 210 -17.50 -15.78 23.33
C GLN A 210 -16.81 -16.23 22.06
N ALA A 211 -17.43 -16.02 20.89
CA ALA A 211 -16.83 -16.32 19.59
C ALA A 211 -15.58 -15.48 19.33
N ALA A 212 -15.62 -14.18 19.65
CA ALA A 212 -14.46 -13.29 19.54
C ALA A 212 -13.32 -13.73 20.49
N GLY A 213 -13.66 -14.11 21.73
CA GLY A 213 -12.69 -14.64 22.70
C GLY A 213 -12.04 -15.95 22.25
N ALA A 214 -12.78 -16.83 21.57
CA ALA A 214 -12.26 -18.09 21.03
C ALA A 214 -11.16 -17.88 19.95
N ILE A 215 -11.19 -16.75 19.24
CA ILE A 215 -10.15 -16.37 18.29
C ILE A 215 -9.10 -15.41 18.90
N GLY A 216 -9.09 -15.24 20.23
CA GLY A 216 -8.10 -14.44 20.96
C GLY A 216 -8.31 -12.93 20.88
N VAL A 217 -9.51 -12.46 20.55
CA VAL A 217 -9.84 -11.01 20.51
C VAL A 217 -10.31 -10.55 21.89
N LYS A 218 -9.75 -9.43 22.36
CA LYS A 218 -10.17 -8.78 23.61
C LYS A 218 -11.23 -7.72 23.31
N ILE A 219 -12.26 -7.62 24.14
CA ILE A 219 -13.33 -6.63 23.97
C ILE A 219 -13.37 -5.71 25.16
N TYR A 220 -13.34 -4.40 24.88
CA TYR A 220 -13.54 -3.35 25.85
C TYR A 220 -14.83 -2.59 25.50
N ALA A 221 -15.75 -2.52 26.46
CA ALA A 221 -16.98 -1.76 26.28
C ALA A 221 -16.85 -0.43 27.04
N VAL A 222 -17.12 0.65 26.36
CA VAL A 222 -17.11 2.02 26.87
C VAL A 222 -18.54 2.56 26.82
N GLY A 223 -19.12 2.84 27.96
CA GLY A 223 -20.43 3.48 28.07
C GLY A 223 -20.33 4.97 27.78
N VAL A 224 -21.23 5.48 26.93
CA VAL A 224 -21.36 6.89 26.61
C VAL A 224 -22.66 7.42 27.23
N GLY A 225 -22.59 7.90 28.49
CA GLY A 225 -23.78 8.40 29.18
C GLY A 225 -23.66 8.22 30.69
#